data_49438530a242f188979117b2c06db346
#
_entry.id   49438530a242f188979117b2c06db346
#
_cell.length_a   1.000
_cell.length_b   1.000
_cell.length_c   1.000
_cell.angle_alpha   90.00
_cell.angle_beta   90.00
_cell.angle_gamma   90.00
#
_symmetry.space_group_name_H-M   'P 1'
#
loop_
_entity.id
_entity.type
_entity.pdbx_description
1 polymer ?
#
loop_
_entity_poly.entity_id
_entity_poly.type
_entity_poly.pdbx_seq_one_letter_code
_entity_poly.pdbx_strand_id
1 'polypeptide(L)'
;MGEGSGEKLFYLTARNTTQSAAVYAIARLRAADPGLALRSVTLTAKEKVCLHPDAEGRPACLPELCPFANGYYSRVKDALAALLDGPGSFDRAALADTAWQFSVCPFELGLDLSEWCDVVIGDYNYLFDPVVHLKRFFDAAGDWLFLIDEAHNLPDRARAMYSAQFAKSS
;
A
#
# COMPACT_ATOMS: atom_id res chain seq x y z
N MET A 1 28.75 -11.46 -1.15
CA MET A 1 28.10 -11.66 0.15
C MET A 1 27.41 -10.36 0.50
N GLY A 2 26.15 -10.22 0.15
CA GLY A 2 25.31 -9.11 0.50
C GLY A 2 24.21 -9.64 1.39
N GLU A 3 24.43 -9.64 2.69
CA GLU A 3 23.38 -9.82 3.66
C GLU A 3 22.60 -8.51 3.75
N GLY A 4 21.67 -8.34 2.86
CA GLY A 4 20.66 -7.30 2.94
C GLY A 4 19.34 -7.91 3.32
N SER A 5 19.19 -8.50 4.50
CA SER A 5 17.90 -8.59 5.14
C SER A 5 17.60 -7.19 5.68
N GLY A 6 17.18 -6.30 4.81
CA GLY A 6 16.75 -4.98 5.21
C GLY A 6 15.50 -5.12 6.06
N GLU A 7 15.54 -4.69 7.29
CA GLU A 7 14.38 -4.50 8.14
C GLU A 7 13.44 -3.56 7.40
N LYS A 8 12.22 -4.04 7.09
CA LYS A 8 11.20 -3.22 6.44
C LYS A 8 10.38 -2.52 7.52
N LEU A 9 10.16 -1.23 7.34
CA LEU A 9 9.38 -0.41 8.27
C LEU A 9 7.95 -0.25 7.75
N PHE A 10 6.98 -0.62 8.57
CA PHE A 10 5.57 -0.33 8.36
C PHE A 10 5.13 0.83 9.26
N TYR A 11 4.78 1.96 8.66
CA TYR A 11 4.16 3.08 9.35
C TYR A 11 2.65 3.00 9.18
N LEU A 12 1.94 2.67 10.25
CA LEU A 12 0.51 2.40 10.21
C LEU A 12 -0.27 3.45 11.00
N THR A 13 -1.32 3.98 10.39
CA THR A 13 -2.15 5.03 10.98
C THR A 13 -3.62 4.87 10.61
N ALA A 14 -4.52 5.40 11.45
CA ALA A 14 -5.96 5.40 11.20
C ALA A 14 -6.41 6.44 10.15
N ARG A 15 -5.60 7.45 9.87
CA ARG A 15 -6.01 8.63 9.09
C ARG A 15 -5.01 8.98 7.98
N ASN A 16 -5.54 9.37 6.83
CA ASN A 16 -4.73 9.83 5.71
C ASN A 16 -3.92 11.11 6.04
N THR A 17 -4.42 11.96 6.96
CA THR A 17 -3.72 13.18 7.39
C THR A 17 -2.44 12.89 8.15
N THR A 18 -2.37 11.81 8.91
CA THR A 18 -1.17 11.41 9.64
C THR A 18 -0.17 10.66 8.74
N GLN A 19 -0.62 10.08 7.62
CA GLN A 19 0.29 9.54 6.59
C GLN A 19 1.19 10.62 6.01
N SER A 20 0.71 11.86 5.86
CA SER A 20 1.53 12.98 5.37
C SER A 20 2.70 13.33 6.29
N ALA A 21 2.57 13.12 7.60
CA ALA A 21 3.65 13.34 8.54
C ALA A 21 4.81 12.34 8.31
N ALA A 22 4.50 11.07 8.06
CA ALA A 22 5.51 10.06 7.72
C ALA A 22 6.20 10.39 6.39
N VAL A 23 5.44 10.75 5.36
CA VAL A 23 5.99 11.17 4.05
C VAL A 23 6.93 12.36 4.23
N TYR A 24 6.52 13.37 5.01
CA TYR A 24 7.35 14.54 5.29
C TYR A 24 8.64 14.18 6.06
N ALA A 25 8.55 13.30 7.06
CA ALA A 25 9.71 12.83 7.81
C ALA A 25 10.73 12.14 6.89
N ILE A 26 10.27 11.27 5.99
CA ILE A 26 11.11 10.59 5.01
C ILE A 26 11.76 11.59 4.05
N ALA A 27 11.01 12.58 3.56
CA ALA A 27 11.54 13.63 2.70
C ALA A 27 12.65 14.42 3.40
N ARG A 28 12.50 14.72 4.69
CA ARG A 28 13.53 15.39 5.50
C ARG A 28 14.77 14.52 5.70
N LEU A 29 14.62 13.23 5.95
CA LEU A 29 15.76 12.31 6.10
C LEU A 29 16.58 12.27 4.81
N ARG A 30 15.93 12.18 3.65
CA ARG A 30 16.60 12.22 2.34
C ARG A 30 17.30 13.55 2.06
N ALA A 31 16.67 14.66 2.46
CA ALA A 31 17.28 15.98 2.31
C ALA A 31 18.52 16.17 3.21
N ALA A 32 18.52 15.55 4.39
CA ALA A 32 19.64 15.58 5.32
C ALA A 32 20.80 14.67 4.89
N ASP A 33 20.49 13.56 4.23
CA ASP A 33 21.50 12.61 3.70
C ASP A 33 21.15 12.25 2.25
N PRO A 34 21.69 12.96 1.25
CA PRO A 34 21.50 12.67 -0.16
C PRO A 34 21.99 11.30 -0.62
N GLY A 35 22.85 10.65 0.16
CA GLY A 35 23.33 9.28 -0.08
C GLY A 35 22.37 8.20 0.41
N LEU A 36 21.33 8.56 1.15
CA LEU A 36 20.35 7.63 1.70
C LEU A 36 19.44 7.06 0.60
N ALA A 37 19.69 5.83 0.19
CA ALA A 37 18.92 5.12 -0.81
C ALA A 37 17.62 4.53 -0.21
N LEU A 38 16.81 5.35 0.45
CA LEU A 38 15.56 4.95 1.10
C LEU A 38 14.38 4.99 0.12
N ARG A 39 13.67 3.89 -0.07
CA ARG A 39 12.44 3.82 -0.86
C ARG A 39 11.21 3.75 0.03
N SER A 40 10.17 4.49 -0.33
CA SER A 40 8.93 4.50 0.43
C SER A 40 7.70 4.51 -0.47
N VAL A 41 6.67 3.76 -0.09
CA VAL A 41 5.38 3.72 -0.77
C VAL A 41 4.25 4.02 0.20
N THR A 42 3.26 4.80 -0.27
CA THR A 42 2.02 5.05 0.47
C THR A 42 0.90 4.23 -0.15
N LEU A 43 0.44 3.22 0.58
CA LEU A 43 -0.67 2.36 0.17
C LEU A 43 -2.01 3.07 0.46
N THR A 44 -2.86 3.09 -0.54
CA THR A 44 -4.20 3.67 -0.46
C THR A 44 -5.24 2.59 -0.75
N ALA A 45 -6.36 2.60 -0.03
CA ALA A 45 -7.42 1.63 -0.19
C ALA A 45 -7.90 1.53 -1.65
N LYS A 46 -8.22 0.31 -2.09
CA LYS A 46 -8.57 -0.01 -3.48
C LYS A 46 -9.70 0.87 -4.02
N GLU A 47 -10.71 1.14 -3.21
CA GLU A 47 -11.87 1.96 -3.58
C GLU A 47 -11.48 3.41 -3.92
N LYS A 48 -10.40 3.91 -3.32
CA LYS A 48 -9.94 5.29 -3.51
C LYS A 48 -9.01 5.45 -4.72
N VAL A 49 -8.42 4.37 -5.21
CA VAL A 49 -7.43 4.39 -6.30
C VAL A 49 -7.90 3.69 -7.56
N CYS A 50 -9.06 3.04 -7.54
CA CYS A 50 -9.58 2.30 -8.68
C CYS A 50 -9.76 3.24 -9.88
N LEU A 51 -9.15 2.88 -11.03
CA LEU A 51 -9.26 3.61 -12.30
C LEU A 51 -10.44 3.14 -13.15
N HIS A 52 -11.11 2.08 -12.75
CA HIS A 52 -12.24 1.50 -13.48
C HIS A 52 -13.35 1.03 -12.50
N PRO A 53 -14.00 1.97 -11.80
CA PRO A 53 -15.09 1.62 -10.90
C PRO A 53 -16.37 1.26 -11.69
N ASP A 54 -17.24 0.48 -11.06
CA ASP A 54 -18.61 0.24 -11.58
C ASP A 54 -19.50 1.50 -11.50
N ALA A 55 -20.76 1.36 -11.91
CA ALA A 55 -21.73 2.46 -11.90
C ALA A 55 -22.03 3.01 -10.49
N GLU A 56 -21.80 2.20 -9.46
CA GLU A 56 -21.94 2.55 -8.05
C GLU A 56 -20.63 3.09 -7.43
N GLY A 57 -19.57 3.24 -8.22
CA GLY A 57 -18.28 3.72 -7.78
C GLY A 57 -17.41 2.68 -7.05
N ARG A 58 -17.75 1.39 -7.14
CA ARG A 58 -17.03 0.30 -6.47
C ARG A 58 -16.03 -0.37 -7.42
N PRO A 59 -14.90 -0.89 -6.93
CA PRO A 59 -13.95 -1.64 -7.76
C PRO A 59 -14.57 -2.93 -8.32
N ALA A 60 -14.74 -3.01 -9.64
CA ALA A 60 -15.15 -4.22 -10.35
C ALA A 60 -13.91 -4.98 -10.85
N CYS A 61 -13.32 -5.79 -9.98
CA CYS A 61 -12.00 -6.41 -10.20
C CYS A 61 -12.05 -7.75 -10.97
N LEU A 62 -12.99 -7.91 -11.90
CA LEU A 62 -13.03 -9.07 -12.79
C LEU A 62 -12.08 -8.86 -13.97
N PRO A 63 -11.10 -9.76 -14.22
CA PRO A 63 -10.14 -9.60 -15.31
C PRO A 63 -10.79 -9.44 -16.68
N GLU A 64 -11.97 -10.03 -16.89
CA GLU A 64 -12.72 -9.94 -18.15
C GLU A 64 -13.34 -8.55 -18.37
N LEU A 65 -13.58 -7.80 -17.29
CA LEU A 65 -14.25 -6.50 -17.32
C LEU A 65 -13.32 -5.33 -17.08
N CYS A 66 -12.24 -5.54 -16.33
CA CYS A 66 -11.32 -4.47 -15.94
C CYS A 66 -10.06 -4.46 -16.81
N PRO A 67 -9.84 -3.43 -17.66
CA PRO A 67 -8.66 -3.36 -18.54
C PRO A 67 -7.34 -3.26 -17.76
N PHE A 68 -7.37 -2.79 -16.53
CA PHE A 68 -6.20 -2.68 -15.66
C PHE A 68 -5.86 -3.99 -14.93
N ALA A 69 -6.83 -4.91 -14.80
CA ALA A 69 -6.62 -6.25 -14.25
C ALA A 69 -6.27 -7.26 -15.34
N ASN A 70 -6.91 -7.13 -16.52
CA ASN A 70 -6.65 -8.00 -17.67
C ASN A 70 -5.19 -7.85 -18.12
N GLY A 71 -4.46 -8.97 -18.14
CA GLY A 71 -3.05 -8.99 -18.55
C GLY A 71 -2.10 -8.22 -17.60
N TYR A 72 -2.48 -7.99 -16.36
CA TYR A 72 -1.68 -7.27 -15.35
C TYR A 72 -0.24 -7.79 -15.28
N TYR A 73 -0.04 -9.09 -15.12
CA TYR A 73 1.28 -9.71 -14.93
C TYR A 73 2.22 -9.57 -16.14
N SER A 74 1.70 -9.31 -17.34
CA SER A 74 2.52 -9.06 -18.52
C SER A 74 3.09 -7.63 -18.58
N ARG A 75 2.48 -6.69 -17.84
CA ARG A 75 2.82 -5.25 -17.88
C ARG A 75 3.42 -4.71 -16.59
N VAL A 76 3.14 -5.36 -15.45
CA VAL A 76 3.57 -4.85 -14.14
C VAL A 76 5.09 -4.73 -14.01
N LYS A 77 5.86 -5.57 -14.67
CA LYS A 77 7.33 -5.51 -14.61
C LYS A 77 7.89 -4.20 -15.17
N ASP A 78 7.34 -3.74 -16.29
CA ASP A 78 7.75 -2.48 -16.92
C ASP A 78 7.31 -1.28 -16.07
N ALA A 79 6.10 -1.35 -15.48
CA ALA A 79 5.60 -0.33 -14.56
C ALA A 79 6.46 -0.22 -13.29
N LEU A 80 6.86 -1.36 -12.70
CA LEU A 80 7.77 -1.38 -11.55
C LEU A 80 9.15 -0.84 -11.91
N ALA A 81 9.71 -1.22 -13.04
CA ALA A 81 11.00 -0.70 -13.50
C ALA A 81 10.97 0.83 -13.63
N ALA A 82 9.92 1.38 -14.26
CA ALA A 82 9.76 2.83 -14.42
C ALA A 82 9.66 3.55 -13.07
N LEU A 83 8.97 2.98 -12.07
CA LEU A 83 8.91 3.56 -10.72
C LEU A 83 10.27 3.47 -10.01
N LEU A 84 10.93 2.32 -10.08
CA LEU A 84 12.19 2.08 -9.36
C LEU A 84 13.37 2.91 -9.90
N ASP A 85 13.29 3.36 -11.15
CA ASP A 85 14.22 4.34 -11.73
C ASP A 85 13.95 5.79 -11.27
N GLY A 86 12.83 6.00 -10.58
CA GLY A 86 12.39 7.29 -10.09
C GLY A 86 12.96 7.71 -8.74
N PRO A 87 12.37 8.76 -8.10
CA PRO A 87 12.93 9.41 -6.91
C PRO A 87 12.81 8.59 -5.62
N GLY A 88 12.24 7.39 -5.68
CA GLY A 88 12.14 6.48 -4.54
C GLY A 88 11.04 6.83 -3.51
N SER A 89 10.21 7.84 -3.76
CA SER A 89 9.02 8.16 -2.95
C SER A 89 7.78 8.01 -3.82
N PHE A 90 6.92 7.06 -3.47
CA PHE A 90 5.81 6.65 -4.31
C PHE A 90 4.50 6.91 -3.56
N ASP A 91 3.90 8.03 -3.87
CA ASP A 91 2.60 8.42 -3.36
C ASP A 91 1.45 7.92 -4.27
N ARG A 92 0.23 8.25 -3.90
CA ARG A 92 -0.96 7.90 -4.67
C ARG A 92 -0.92 8.43 -6.11
N ALA A 93 -0.40 9.63 -6.31
CA ALA A 93 -0.38 10.26 -7.64
C ALA A 93 0.62 9.52 -8.54
N ALA A 94 1.84 9.29 -8.06
CA ALA A 94 2.86 8.55 -8.80
C ALA A 94 2.39 7.14 -9.20
N LEU A 95 1.71 6.43 -8.28
CA LEU A 95 1.13 5.12 -8.56
C LEU A 95 0.01 5.19 -9.60
N ALA A 96 -0.88 6.19 -9.52
CA ALA A 96 -1.99 6.34 -10.45
C ALA A 96 -1.50 6.70 -11.87
N ASP A 97 -0.55 7.62 -12.00
CA ASP A 97 0.02 8.05 -13.27
C ASP A 97 0.74 6.88 -13.97
N THR A 98 1.57 6.15 -13.22
CA THR A 98 2.26 4.96 -13.75
C THR A 98 1.27 3.86 -14.12
N ALA A 99 0.28 3.61 -13.26
CA ALA A 99 -0.75 2.60 -13.51
C ALA A 99 -1.56 2.91 -14.78
N TRP A 100 -1.86 4.18 -15.01
CA TRP A 100 -2.52 4.63 -16.24
C TRP A 100 -1.63 4.42 -17.47
N GLN A 101 -0.37 4.83 -17.38
CA GLN A 101 0.60 4.72 -18.48
C GLN A 101 0.81 3.26 -18.93
N PHE A 102 0.92 2.34 -17.99
CA PHE A 102 1.17 0.92 -18.27
C PHE A 102 -0.10 0.06 -18.28
N SER A 103 -1.28 0.65 -18.11
CA SER A 103 -2.57 -0.05 -18.04
C SER A 103 -2.60 -1.17 -16.98
N VAL A 104 -2.07 -0.90 -15.77
CA VAL A 104 -2.06 -1.82 -14.63
C VAL A 104 -2.92 -1.29 -13.48
N CYS A 105 -3.39 -2.17 -12.60
CA CYS A 105 -4.16 -1.75 -11.43
C CYS A 105 -3.27 -0.98 -10.44
N PRO A 106 -3.57 0.28 -10.09
CA PRO A 106 -2.73 1.06 -9.18
C PRO A 106 -2.65 0.49 -7.77
N PHE A 107 -3.70 -0.18 -7.31
CA PHE A 107 -3.71 -0.85 -6.01
C PHE A 107 -2.73 -2.04 -6.00
N GLU A 108 -2.83 -2.94 -6.96
CA GLU A 108 -1.93 -4.09 -7.07
C GLU A 108 -0.49 -3.65 -7.35
N LEU A 109 -0.31 -2.61 -8.19
CA LEU A 109 1.01 -2.01 -8.44
C LEU A 109 1.65 -1.48 -7.15
N GLY A 110 0.88 -0.81 -6.29
CA GLY A 110 1.35 -0.35 -4.98
C GLY A 110 1.76 -1.50 -4.07
N LEU A 111 0.99 -2.59 -4.07
CA LEU A 111 1.31 -3.80 -3.31
C LEU A 111 2.59 -4.48 -3.82
N ASP A 112 2.75 -4.64 -5.14
CA ASP A 112 3.95 -5.24 -5.71
C ASP A 112 5.18 -4.35 -5.48
N LEU A 113 5.04 -3.03 -5.65
CA LEU A 113 6.10 -2.07 -5.37
C LEU A 113 6.54 -2.08 -3.90
N SER A 114 5.63 -2.34 -2.97
CA SER A 114 5.92 -2.36 -1.54
C SER A 114 6.97 -3.43 -1.16
N GLU A 115 7.15 -4.46 -1.98
CA GLU A 115 8.20 -5.46 -1.79
C GLU A 115 9.61 -4.87 -1.99
N TRP A 116 9.73 -3.83 -2.81
CA TRP A 116 10.98 -3.13 -3.17
C TRP A 116 11.23 -1.86 -2.35
N CYS A 117 10.34 -1.55 -1.39
CA CYS A 117 10.44 -0.37 -0.55
C CYS A 117 10.90 -0.72 0.86
N ASP A 118 11.70 0.17 1.44
CA ASP A 118 12.16 0.06 2.83
C ASP A 118 11.07 0.50 3.81
N VAL A 119 10.22 1.45 3.39
CA VAL A 119 9.13 1.98 4.19
C VAL A 119 7.80 1.83 3.47
N VAL A 120 6.84 1.21 4.15
CA VAL A 120 5.44 1.08 3.71
C VAL A 120 4.55 1.89 4.64
N ILE A 121 3.87 2.90 4.09
CA ILE A 121 2.94 3.76 4.83
C ILE A 121 1.53 3.32 4.46
N GLY A 122 0.67 3.11 5.46
CA GLY A 122 -0.70 2.65 5.20
C GLY A 122 -1.65 2.72 6.38
N ASP A 123 -2.86 2.21 6.17
CA ASP A 123 -3.87 2.06 7.23
C ASP A 123 -3.59 0.82 8.09
N TYR A 124 -4.05 0.83 9.34
CA TYR A 124 -3.99 -0.32 10.26
C TYR A 124 -4.59 -1.61 9.68
N ASN A 125 -5.57 -1.48 8.79
CA ASN A 125 -6.25 -2.61 8.18
C ASN A 125 -5.27 -3.52 7.43
N TYR A 126 -4.18 -2.95 6.91
CA TYR A 126 -3.16 -3.75 6.23
C TYR A 126 -2.43 -4.75 7.14
N LEU A 127 -2.45 -4.54 8.46
CA LEU A 127 -1.87 -5.46 9.43
C LEU A 127 -2.93 -6.27 10.19
N PHE A 128 -4.03 -5.63 10.59
CA PHE A 128 -4.94 -6.19 11.58
C PHE A 128 -6.25 -6.74 11.02
N ASP A 129 -6.68 -6.31 9.82
CA ASP A 129 -7.93 -6.79 9.23
C ASP A 129 -7.72 -8.17 8.58
N PRO A 130 -8.49 -9.20 8.97
CA PRO A 130 -8.32 -10.54 8.44
C PRO A 130 -8.61 -10.68 6.95
N VAL A 131 -9.32 -9.73 6.35
CA VAL A 131 -9.67 -9.73 4.92
C VAL A 131 -8.64 -9.00 4.08
N VAL A 132 -8.14 -7.85 4.57
CA VAL A 132 -7.28 -6.96 3.77
C VAL A 132 -5.81 -6.97 4.20
N HIS A 133 -5.44 -7.72 5.25
CA HIS A 133 -4.05 -7.76 5.70
C HIS A 133 -3.08 -8.22 4.60
N LEU A 134 -1.87 -7.71 4.65
CA LEU A 134 -0.85 -7.97 3.64
C LEU A 134 -0.22 -9.35 3.82
N LYS A 135 -0.93 -10.41 3.38
CA LYS A 135 -0.49 -11.81 3.46
C LYS A 135 0.92 -12.02 2.92
N ARG A 136 1.26 -11.33 1.82
CA ARG A 136 2.58 -11.42 1.19
C ARG A 136 3.75 -11.11 2.13
N PHE A 137 3.50 -10.34 3.19
CA PHE A 137 4.51 -10.02 4.21
C PHE A 137 4.32 -10.85 5.48
N PHE A 138 3.10 -10.98 5.97
CA PHE A 138 2.84 -11.44 7.33
C PHE A 138 2.59 -12.95 7.44
N ASP A 139 2.38 -13.64 6.32
CA ASP A 139 2.31 -15.11 6.28
C ASP A 139 3.71 -15.76 6.28
N ALA A 140 4.78 -14.97 6.08
CA ALA A 140 6.17 -15.40 6.16
C ALA A 140 6.89 -14.74 7.35
N ALA A 141 7.87 -15.42 7.92
CA ALA A 141 8.74 -14.80 8.92
C ALA A 141 9.65 -13.74 8.26
N GLY A 142 9.73 -12.57 8.87
CA GLY A 142 10.58 -11.48 8.41
C GLY A 142 10.86 -10.50 9.55
N ASP A 143 11.96 -9.76 9.44
CA ASP A 143 12.32 -8.73 10.42
C ASP A 143 11.60 -7.44 10.06
N TRP A 144 10.38 -7.28 10.58
CA TRP A 144 9.52 -6.13 10.33
C TRP A 144 9.51 -5.18 11.53
N LEU A 145 9.70 -3.90 11.28
CA LEU A 145 9.49 -2.84 12.27
C LEU A 145 8.11 -2.20 12.05
N PHE A 146 7.38 -2.00 13.13
CA PHE A 146 6.05 -1.36 13.09
C PHE A 146 6.08 -0.07 13.89
N LEU A 147 5.80 1.05 13.23
CA LEU A 147 5.45 2.31 13.86
C LEU A 147 3.94 2.49 13.73
N ILE A 148 3.25 2.43 14.85
CA ILE A 148 1.80 2.52 14.91
C ILE A 148 1.43 3.85 15.55
N ASP A 149 0.96 4.79 14.73
CA ASP A 149 0.50 6.08 15.16
C ASP A 149 -0.93 5.99 15.74
N GLU A 150 -1.23 6.79 16.77
CA GLU A 150 -2.52 6.76 17.47
C GLU A 150 -2.95 5.35 17.92
N ALA A 151 -2.04 4.55 18.45
CA ALA A 151 -2.26 3.15 18.85
C ALA A 151 -3.42 2.98 19.86
N HIS A 152 -3.81 4.04 20.58
CA HIS A 152 -4.96 4.04 21.47
C HIS A 152 -6.30 3.74 20.76
N ASN A 153 -6.37 3.93 19.44
CA ASN A 153 -7.54 3.60 18.63
C ASN A 153 -7.63 2.11 18.25
N LEU A 154 -6.56 1.33 18.43
CA LEU A 154 -6.52 -0.09 18.03
C LEU A 154 -7.56 -0.96 18.73
N PRO A 155 -7.86 -0.83 20.05
CA PRO A 155 -8.86 -1.66 20.71
C PRO A 155 -10.26 -1.52 20.08
N ASP A 156 -10.68 -0.29 19.77
CA ASP A 156 -12.00 -0.05 19.17
C ASP A 156 -12.03 -0.49 17.71
N ARG A 157 -10.94 -0.31 16.97
CA ARG A 157 -10.78 -0.84 15.62
C ARG A 157 -10.82 -2.36 15.58
N ALA A 158 -10.09 -3.03 16.47
CA ALA A 158 -10.10 -4.48 16.57
C ALA A 158 -11.52 -5.00 16.86
N ARG A 159 -12.23 -4.37 17.80
CA ARG A 159 -13.63 -4.72 18.05
C ARG A 159 -14.49 -4.60 16.78
N ALA A 160 -14.36 -3.52 16.02
CA ALA A 160 -15.11 -3.32 14.79
C ALA A 160 -14.77 -4.37 13.73
N MET A 161 -13.49 -4.71 13.54
CA MET A 161 -13.01 -5.69 12.56
C MET A 161 -13.47 -7.13 12.86
N TYR A 162 -13.52 -7.49 14.16
CA TYR A 162 -13.86 -8.85 14.60
C TYR A 162 -15.29 -8.98 15.12
N SER A 163 -16.15 -7.96 14.92
CA SER A 163 -17.56 -7.99 15.30
C SER A 163 -18.45 -8.27 14.08
N ALA A 164 -19.40 -9.19 14.23
CA ALA A 164 -20.44 -9.43 13.25
C ALA A 164 -21.78 -8.87 13.74
N GLN A 165 -22.49 -8.17 12.86
CA GLN A 165 -23.86 -7.72 13.12
C GLN A 165 -24.83 -8.61 12.34
N PHE A 166 -25.77 -9.23 13.05
CA PHE A 166 -26.88 -9.95 12.44
C PHE A 166 -28.11 -9.04 12.38
N ALA A 167 -28.50 -8.62 11.20
CA ALA A 167 -29.80 -7.98 11.00
C ALA A 167 -30.85 -9.06 10.71
N LYS A 168 -31.92 -9.08 11.50
CA LYS A 168 -33.10 -9.91 11.21
C LYS A 168 -33.87 -9.22 10.07
N SER A 169 -33.85 -9.79 8.88
CA SER A 169 -34.78 -9.36 7.82
C SER A 169 -36.20 -9.69 8.23
N SER A 170 -37.03 -8.70 8.32
CA SER A 170 -38.50 -8.82 8.47
C SER A 170 -39.14 -9.16 7.15
#